data_af5e82c006579dedd6700bb3c36b7227
#
_entry.id   af5e82c006579dedd6700bb3c36b7227
#
_cell.length_a   1.000
_cell.length_b   1.000
_cell.length_c   1.000
_cell.angle_alpha   90.00
_cell.angle_beta   90.00
_cell.angle_gamma   90.00
#
_symmetry.space_group_name_H-M   'P 1'
#
loop_
_entity.id
_entity.type
_entity.pdbx_description
1 polymer ?
#
loop_
_entity_poly.entity_id
_entity_poly.type
_entity_poly.pdbx_seq_one_letter_code
_entity_poly.pdbx_strand_id
1 'polypeptide(L)'
;MSRAIPPGPMTPVRVLLVDDQQMLVEALAARLASTPDIVVVGHCTTRDPHPDALATLLCPDVITIEVAQAQDAASLLASFHAACPTARVVILTASQDPKQAVEAARAGADGWVSKESSIGTLADALRSASRGDSYFPPEQLGHVLRDLRADVGRVRRREGPLDVLTPREHDVLTCLAQGSCPAQVADDLGMSANTVRTHINKIFTKLGVHSRLEAVALARGALRRGQSPPTDVAAALLAQESTASVQP
;
A
#
# COMPACT_ATOMS: atom_id res chain seq x y z
N MET A 1 33.62 -34.78 -15.46
CA MET A 1 33.29 -33.81 -16.52
C MET A 1 31.77 -33.65 -16.53
N SER A 2 31.29 -32.65 -15.82
CA SER A 2 29.84 -32.39 -15.72
C SER A 2 29.42 -31.66 -16.98
N ARG A 3 28.58 -32.28 -17.77
CA ARG A 3 28.06 -31.75 -19.05
C ARG A 3 26.97 -30.69 -18.69
N ALA A 4 27.31 -29.41 -18.78
CA ALA A 4 26.33 -28.35 -18.66
C ALA A 4 25.22 -28.57 -19.71
N ILE A 5 23.99 -28.75 -19.26
CA ILE A 5 22.80 -28.78 -20.12
C ILE A 5 22.69 -27.38 -20.74
N PRO A 6 22.64 -27.25 -22.08
CA PRO A 6 22.43 -25.94 -22.70
C PRO A 6 21.07 -25.40 -22.24
N PRO A 7 20.94 -24.10 -21.94
CA PRO A 7 19.66 -23.52 -21.66
C PRO A 7 18.73 -23.75 -22.86
N GLY A 8 17.56 -24.30 -22.59
CA GLY A 8 16.51 -24.47 -23.60
C GLY A 8 16.18 -23.13 -24.28
N PRO A 9 15.49 -23.14 -25.43
CA PRO A 9 15.13 -21.90 -26.14
C PRO A 9 14.34 -21.00 -25.17
N MET A 10 14.96 -19.90 -24.75
CA MET A 10 14.28 -18.90 -23.92
C MET A 10 13.22 -18.22 -24.78
N THR A 11 11.97 -18.33 -24.35
CA THR A 11 10.87 -17.58 -24.99
C THR A 11 11.19 -16.09 -24.82
N PRO A 12 11.19 -15.30 -25.92
CA PRO A 12 11.50 -13.87 -25.81
C PRO A 12 10.44 -13.16 -24.97
N VAL A 13 10.87 -12.18 -24.16
CA VAL A 13 9.98 -11.32 -23.36
C VAL A 13 9.16 -10.45 -24.32
N ARG A 14 7.85 -10.57 -24.26
CA ARG A 14 6.89 -9.84 -25.09
C ARG A 14 6.56 -8.50 -24.43
N VAL A 15 6.86 -7.39 -25.07
CA VAL A 15 6.74 -6.04 -24.50
C VAL A 15 5.74 -5.22 -25.29
N LEU A 16 4.78 -4.61 -24.58
CA LEU A 16 3.91 -3.56 -25.10
C LEU A 16 4.44 -2.20 -24.61
N LEU A 17 4.65 -1.25 -25.52
CA LEU A 17 5.10 0.11 -25.20
C LEU A 17 3.90 1.06 -25.20
N VAL A 18 3.70 1.78 -24.08
CA VAL A 18 2.63 2.77 -23.93
C VAL A 18 3.26 4.13 -23.59
N ASP A 19 3.29 5.03 -24.57
CA ASP A 19 3.92 6.33 -24.44
C ASP A 19 3.35 7.31 -25.49
N ASP A 20 3.09 8.55 -25.08
CA ASP A 20 2.54 9.59 -25.97
C ASP A 20 3.57 10.14 -26.96
N GLN A 21 4.84 9.84 -26.77
CA GLN A 21 5.94 10.30 -27.63
C GLN A 21 6.25 9.26 -28.72
N GLN A 22 5.54 9.32 -29.83
CA GLN A 22 5.67 8.36 -30.93
C GLN A 22 7.11 8.15 -31.40
N MET A 23 7.90 9.24 -31.57
CA MET A 23 9.30 9.10 -31.99
C MET A 23 10.15 8.30 -31.01
N LEU A 24 9.87 8.44 -29.69
CA LEU A 24 10.57 7.67 -28.66
C LEU A 24 10.19 6.20 -28.75
N VAL A 25 8.91 5.90 -28.91
CA VAL A 25 8.42 4.53 -29.04
C VAL A 25 9.04 3.81 -30.24
N GLU A 26 9.09 4.47 -31.40
CA GLU A 26 9.72 3.93 -32.61
C GLU A 26 11.23 3.69 -32.40
N ALA A 27 11.93 4.64 -31.76
CA ALA A 27 13.35 4.49 -31.44
C ALA A 27 13.60 3.35 -30.46
N LEU A 28 12.77 3.21 -29.41
CA LEU A 28 12.87 2.14 -28.43
C LEU A 28 12.59 0.77 -29.08
N ALA A 29 11.54 0.68 -29.89
CA ALA A 29 11.22 -0.55 -30.62
C ALA A 29 12.37 -0.99 -31.52
N ALA A 30 12.94 -0.07 -32.30
CA ALA A 30 14.09 -0.35 -33.16
C ALA A 30 15.35 -0.78 -32.37
N ARG A 31 15.59 -0.16 -31.21
CA ARG A 31 16.74 -0.50 -30.36
C ARG A 31 16.55 -1.82 -29.63
N LEU A 32 15.33 -2.11 -29.13
CA LEU A 32 15.01 -3.38 -28.51
C LEU A 32 15.01 -4.55 -29.50
N ALA A 33 14.69 -4.32 -30.78
CA ALA A 33 14.80 -5.32 -31.83
C ALA A 33 16.21 -5.90 -31.99
N SER A 34 17.26 -5.17 -31.53
CA SER A 34 18.63 -5.68 -31.50
C SER A 34 18.92 -6.60 -30.28
N THR A 35 17.95 -6.81 -29.41
CA THR A 35 18.05 -7.61 -28.19
C THR A 35 17.30 -8.93 -28.42
N PRO A 36 17.98 -10.07 -28.62
CA PRO A 36 17.36 -11.28 -29.16
C PRO A 36 16.28 -11.90 -28.28
N ASP A 37 16.30 -11.62 -26.97
CA ASP A 37 15.40 -12.14 -25.97
C ASP A 37 14.26 -11.19 -25.59
N ILE A 38 14.09 -10.08 -26.36
CA ILE A 38 13.00 -9.11 -26.15
C ILE A 38 12.31 -8.85 -27.49
N VAL A 39 10.98 -8.91 -27.50
CA VAL A 39 10.15 -8.62 -28.68
C VAL A 39 9.11 -7.57 -28.34
N VAL A 40 9.15 -6.43 -29.00
CA VAL A 40 8.08 -5.44 -28.93
C VAL A 40 6.90 -5.94 -29.76
N VAL A 41 5.82 -6.29 -29.09
CA VAL A 41 4.62 -6.88 -29.71
C VAL A 41 3.61 -5.82 -30.18
N GLY A 42 3.75 -4.60 -29.71
CA GLY A 42 2.92 -3.47 -30.12
C GLY A 42 3.27 -2.20 -29.35
N HIS A 43 2.62 -1.13 -29.75
CA HIS A 43 2.69 0.15 -29.05
C HIS A 43 1.36 0.89 -29.17
N CYS A 44 1.06 1.73 -28.18
CA CYS A 44 -0.07 2.65 -28.17
C CYS A 44 0.26 3.90 -27.35
N THR A 45 -0.66 4.84 -27.32
CA THR A 45 -0.55 6.05 -26.49
C THR A 45 -1.45 5.93 -25.24
N THR A 46 -1.18 6.70 -24.21
CA THR A 46 -2.07 6.79 -23.04
C THR A 46 -3.42 7.45 -23.39
N ARG A 47 -3.48 8.15 -24.54
CA ARG A 47 -4.67 8.84 -25.05
C ARG A 47 -5.56 7.97 -25.92
N ASP A 48 -5.10 6.78 -26.27
CA ASP A 48 -5.94 5.84 -27.01
C ASP A 48 -7.16 5.49 -26.15
N PRO A 49 -8.35 5.36 -26.76
CA PRO A 49 -9.59 5.18 -25.99
C PRO A 49 -9.60 3.88 -25.17
N HIS A 50 -8.85 2.86 -25.60
CA HIS A 50 -8.79 1.54 -24.96
C HIS A 50 -7.38 0.93 -25.07
N PRO A 51 -6.36 1.48 -24.40
CA PRO A 51 -5.00 0.94 -24.47
C PRO A 51 -4.92 -0.46 -23.80
N ASP A 52 -5.77 -0.75 -22.86
CA ASP A 52 -5.95 -2.03 -22.18
C ASP A 52 -6.51 -3.13 -23.09
N ALA A 53 -7.37 -2.79 -24.05
CA ALA A 53 -7.88 -3.74 -25.04
C ALA A 53 -6.75 -4.26 -25.96
N LEU A 54 -5.77 -3.41 -26.30
CA LEU A 54 -4.59 -3.82 -27.05
C LEU A 54 -3.74 -4.79 -26.24
N ALA A 55 -3.56 -4.56 -24.94
CA ALA A 55 -2.85 -5.47 -24.05
C ALA A 55 -3.56 -6.85 -23.99
N THR A 56 -4.89 -6.85 -23.89
CA THR A 56 -5.67 -8.11 -23.93
C THR A 56 -5.46 -8.89 -25.23
N LEU A 57 -5.42 -8.19 -26.37
CA LEU A 57 -5.22 -8.82 -27.69
C LEU A 57 -3.80 -9.37 -27.87
N LEU A 58 -2.80 -8.61 -27.44
CA LEU A 58 -1.39 -8.92 -27.66
C LEU A 58 -0.80 -9.85 -26.60
N CYS A 59 -1.42 -9.98 -25.44
CA CYS A 59 -0.93 -10.78 -24.29
C CYS A 59 0.56 -10.56 -24.03
N PRO A 60 1.00 -9.34 -23.68
CA PRO A 60 2.40 -9.06 -23.37
C PRO A 60 2.79 -9.67 -22.03
N ASP A 61 4.09 -9.97 -21.85
CA ASP A 61 4.65 -10.33 -20.55
C ASP A 61 4.92 -9.08 -19.72
N VAL A 62 5.32 -7.99 -20.39
CA VAL A 62 5.64 -6.70 -19.73
C VAL A 62 5.01 -5.56 -20.54
N ILE A 63 4.44 -4.60 -19.83
CA ILE A 63 3.91 -3.35 -20.37
C ILE A 63 4.78 -2.21 -19.83
N THR A 64 5.36 -1.38 -20.71
CA THR A 64 5.97 -0.13 -20.27
C THR A 64 4.95 1.00 -20.38
N ILE A 65 4.87 1.85 -19.36
CA ILE A 65 3.92 2.95 -19.34
C ILE A 65 4.67 4.25 -19.04
N GLU A 66 4.50 5.27 -19.90
CA GLU A 66 4.85 6.62 -19.52
C GLU A 66 3.78 7.20 -18.58
N VAL A 67 4.23 7.84 -17.54
CA VAL A 67 3.36 8.58 -16.61
C VAL A 67 3.92 9.99 -16.44
N ALA A 68 3.19 10.97 -16.96
CA ALA A 68 3.52 12.38 -16.79
C ALA A 68 3.17 12.88 -15.38
N GLN A 69 2.09 12.35 -14.78
CA GLN A 69 1.65 12.66 -13.42
C GLN A 69 1.22 11.39 -12.69
N ALA A 70 1.56 11.30 -11.40
CA ALA A 70 1.30 10.14 -10.57
C ALA A 70 -0.19 9.77 -10.43
N GLN A 71 -1.09 10.76 -10.51
CA GLN A 71 -2.54 10.54 -10.40
C GLN A 71 -3.09 9.72 -11.58
N ASP A 72 -2.50 9.86 -12.76
CA ASP A 72 -2.90 9.10 -13.94
C ASP A 72 -2.37 7.66 -13.90
N ALA A 73 -1.23 7.45 -13.21
CA ALA A 73 -0.59 6.15 -13.07
C ALA A 73 -1.53 5.10 -12.44
N ALA A 74 -2.15 5.43 -11.32
CA ALA A 74 -2.94 4.47 -10.55
C ALA A 74 -4.14 3.93 -11.35
N SER A 75 -4.85 4.82 -12.07
CA SER A 75 -5.99 4.46 -12.92
C SER A 75 -5.54 3.58 -14.09
N LEU A 76 -4.45 3.97 -14.75
CA LEU A 76 -3.93 3.27 -15.92
C LEU A 76 -3.36 1.89 -15.54
N LEU A 77 -2.60 1.81 -14.45
CA LEU A 77 -2.13 0.53 -13.91
C LEU A 77 -3.30 -0.41 -13.56
N ALA A 78 -4.33 0.12 -12.90
CA ALA A 78 -5.50 -0.68 -12.54
C ALA A 78 -6.21 -1.25 -13.78
N SER A 79 -6.35 -0.47 -14.87
CA SER A 79 -6.96 -0.95 -16.12
C SER A 79 -6.12 -2.04 -16.78
N PHE A 80 -4.80 -1.91 -16.83
CA PHE A 80 -3.93 -2.94 -17.38
C PHE A 80 -3.90 -4.21 -16.53
N HIS A 81 -3.86 -4.10 -15.20
CA HIS A 81 -3.94 -5.26 -14.32
C HIS A 81 -5.28 -6.00 -14.44
N ALA A 82 -6.39 -5.27 -14.65
CA ALA A 82 -7.69 -5.89 -14.89
C ALA A 82 -7.76 -6.61 -16.25
N ALA A 83 -7.18 -6.00 -17.29
CA ALA A 83 -7.18 -6.54 -18.64
C ALA A 83 -6.18 -7.70 -18.83
N CYS A 84 -5.00 -7.61 -18.21
CA CYS A 84 -3.92 -8.59 -18.30
C CYS A 84 -3.30 -8.84 -16.92
N PRO A 85 -3.93 -9.68 -16.06
CA PRO A 85 -3.45 -9.92 -14.68
C PRO A 85 -2.05 -10.54 -14.58
N THR A 86 -1.57 -11.18 -15.64
CA THR A 86 -0.26 -11.81 -15.70
C THR A 86 0.85 -10.88 -16.20
N ALA A 87 0.49 -9.79 -16.89
CA ALA A 87 1.46 -8.83 -17.40
C ALA A 87 2.04 -8.01 -16.26
N ARG A 88 3.34 -7.74 -16.34
CA ARG A 88 4.07 -6.89 -15.41
C ARG A 88 4.12 -5.46 -15.94
N VAL A 89 4.08 -4.48 -15.05
CA VAL A 89 4.08 -3.07 -15.46
C VAL A 89 5.36 -2.38 -15.00
N VAL A 90 6.08 -1.80 -15.97
CA VAL A 90 7.29 -1.01 -15.75
C VAL A 90 7.00 0.44 -16.15
N ILE A 91 7.18 1.36 -15.22
CA ILE A 91 7.06 2.79 -15.51
C ILE A 91 8.32 3.26 -16.21
N LEU A 92 8.18 3.93 -17.36
CA LEU A 92 9.26 4.56 -18.12
C LEU A 92 9.00 6.07 -18.16
N THR A 93 9.77 6.85 -17.40
CA THR A 93 9.47 8.27 -17.17
C THR A 93 10.71 9.16 -17.23
N ALA A 94 10.53 10.42 -17.58
CA ALA A 94 11.57 11.46 -17.44
C ALA A 94 11.63 12.03 -16.01
N SER A 95 10.62 11.74 -15.16
CA SER A 95 10.58 12.25 -13.80
C SER A 95 11.59 11.53 -12.90
N GLN A 96 12.27 12.30 -12.05
CA GLN A 96 13.14 11.79 -11.00
C GLN A 96 12.53 11.99 -9.60
N ASP A 97 11.26 12.42 -9.51
CA ASP A 97 10.59 12.66 -8.24
C ASP A 97 10.35 11.34 -7.48
N PRO A 98 10.97 11.17 -6.29
CA PRO A 98 10.78 9.95 -5.49
C PRO A 98 9.34 9.69 -5.08
N LYS A 99 8.51 10.72 -4.97
CA LYS A 99 7.09 10.56 -4.62
C LYS A 99 6.33 9.82 -5.71
N GLN A 100 6.63 10.11 -6.97
CA GLN A 100 6.00 9.42 -8.09
C GLN A 100 6.40 7.94 -8.13
N ALA A 101 7.65 7.61 -7.82
CA ALA A 101 8.09 6.22 -7.73
C ALA A 101 7.39 5.46 -6.59
N VAL A 102 7.16 6.12 -5.45
CA VAL A 102 6.40 5.57 -4.33
C VAL A 102 4.94 5.32 -4.72
N GLU A 103 4.30 6.30 -5.37
CA GLU A 103 2.90 6.18 -5.82
C GLU A 103 2.74 5.10 -6.89
N ALA A 104 3.66 5.00 -7.83
CA ALA A 104 3.69 3.92 -8.83
C ALA A 104 3.84 2.55 -8.18
N ALA A 105 4.75 2.39 -7.23
CA ALA A 105 4.93 1.14 -6.48
C ALA A 105 3.68 0.76 -5.68
N ARG A 106 2.99 1.73 -5.08
CA ARG A 106 1.70 1.53 -4.38
C ARG A 106 0.58 1.12 -5.34
N ALA A 107 0.60 1.66 -6.55
CA ALA A 107 -0.36 1.31 -7.59
C ALA A 107 -0.08 -0.06 -8.24
N GLY A 108 1.02 -0.73 -7.86
CA GLY A 108 1.36 -2.07 -8.34
C GLY A 108 2.36 -2.09 -9.50
N ALA A 109 3.12 -1.01 -9.74
CA ALA A 109 4.19 -1.05 -10.72
C ALA A 109 5.30 -2.03 -10.27
N ASP A 110 5.72 -2.91 -11.18
CA ASP A 110 6.81 -3.86 -10.95
C ASP A 110 8.18 -3.22 -11.19
N GLY A 111 8.25 -2.08 -11.86
CA GLY A 111 9.51 -1.40 -12.10
C GLY A 111 9.38 0.10 -12.39
N TRP A 112 10.52 0.79 -12.21
CA TRP A 112 10.70 2.21 -12.47
C TRP A 112 12.01 2.43 -13.23
N VAL A 113 11.94 2.98 -14.43
CA VAL A 113 13.11 3.25 -15.29
C VAL A 113 13.06 4.69 -15.78
N SER A 114 14.17 5.40 -15.68
CA SER A 114 14.28 6.73 -16.27
C SER A 114 14.44 6.66 -17.79
N LYS A 115 13.77 7.55 -18.54
CA LYS A 115 13.97 7.72 -20.00
C LYS A 115 15.41 8.13 -20.35
N GLU A 116 16.17 8.64 -19.39
CA GLU A 116 17.60 8.96 -19.54
C GLU A 116 18.53 7.75 -19.38
N SER A 117 18.00 6.61 -18.95
CA SER A 117 18.75 5.38 -18.76
C SER A 117 19.18 4.76 -20.08
N SER A 118 20.21 3.93 -20.04
CA SER A 118 20.65 3.19 -21.22
C SER A 118 19.60 2.17 -21.66
N ILE A 119 19.60 1.80 -22.94
CA ILE A 119 18.75 0.73 -23.46
C ILE A 119 19.03 -0.61 -22.76
N GLY A 120 20.28 -0.84 -22.34
CA GLY A 120 20.67 -2.01 -21.55
C GLY A 120 19.96 -2.05 -20.19
N THR A 121 19.91 -0.91 -19.50
CA THR A 121 19.19 -0.76 -18.24
C THR A 121 17.70 -1.05 -18.41
N LEU A 122 17.09 -0.53 -19.48
CA LEU A 122 15.68 -0.85 -19.78
C LEU A 122 15.49 -2.35 -20.06
N ALA A 123 16.36 -2.94 -20.87
CA ALA A 123 16.30 -4.37 -21.16
C ALA A 123 16.42 -5.24 -19.89
N ASP A 124 17.31 -4.88 -18.97
CA ASP A 124 17.46 -5.59 -17.70
C ASP A 124 16.23 -5.44 -16.80
N ALA A 125 15.62 -4.25 -16.77
CA ALA A 125 14.36 -4.03 -16.08
C ALA A 125 13.22 -4.88 -16.64
N LEU A 126 13.09 -4.95 -17.98
CA LEU A 126 12.08 -5.78 -18.66
C LEU A 126 12.27 -7.27 -18.35
N ARG A 127 13.51 -7.76 -18.37
CA ARG A 127 13.84 -9.15 -17.99
C ARG A 127 13.51 -9.44 -16.53
N SER A 128 13.85 -8.53 -15.65
CA SER A 128 13.55 -8.68 -14.22
C SER A 128 12.04 -8.73 -13.99
N ALA A 129 11.31 -7.76 -14.54
CA ALA A 129 9.86 -7.73 -14.43
C ALA A 129 9.20 -9.01 -14.98
N SER A 130 9.61 -9.50 -16.15
CA SER A 130 9.04 -10.73 -16.74
C SER A 130 9.22 -11.97 -15.86
N ARG A 131 10.24 -12.00 -15.00
CA ARG A 131 10.46 -13.08 -14.01
C ARG A 131 9.71 -12.87 -12.71
N GLY A 132 9.02 -11.73 -12.56
CA GLY A 132 8.36 -11.35 -11.32
C GLY A 132 9.25 -10.63 -10.31
N ASP A 133 10.47 -10.25 -10.70
CA ASP A 133 11.35 -9.43 -9.89
C ASP A 133 11.02 -7.94 -10.09
N SER A 134 11.10 -7.15 -9.01
CA SER A 134 10.91 -5.69 -9.11
C SER A 134 12.21 -5.00 -9.51
N TYR A 135 12.12 -3.99 -10.36
CA TYR A 135 13.25 -3.17 -10.78
C TYR A 135 13.04 -1.68 -10.44
N PHE A 136 13.68 -1.22 -9.37
CA PHE A 136 13.75 0.20 -9.01
C PHE A 136 15.21 0.60 -8.85
N PRO A 137 15.65 1.76 -9.38
CA PRO A 137 16.98 2.27 -9.08
C PRO A 137 17.20 2.38 -7.57
N PRO A 138 18.42 2.16 -7.04
CA PRO A 138 18.68 2.15 -5.60
C PRO A 138 18.18 3.39 -4.86
N GLU A 139 18.26 4.56 -5.49
CA GLU A 139 17.77 5.83 -4.96
C GLU A 139 16.27 5.82 -4.76
N GLN A 140 15.51 5.36 -5.76
CA GLN A 140 14.06 5.28 -5.70
C GLN A 140 13.60 4.15 -4.77
N LEU A 141 14.27 3.00 -4.81
CA LEU A 141 13.98 1.87 -3.94
C LEU A 141 14.06 2.25 -2.45
N GLY A 142 15.05 3.06 -2.08
CA GLY A 142 15.18 3.57 -0.72
C GLY A 142 13.96 4.38 -0.25
N HIS A 143 13.36 5.16 -1.14
CA HIS A 143 12.15 5.92 -0.86
C HIS A 143 10.92 5.01 -0.75
N VAL A 144 10.74 4.10 -1.72
CA VAL A 144 9.64 3.12 -1.73
C VAL A 144 9.65 2.28 -0.46
N LEU A 145 10.79 1.72 -0.07
CA LEU A 145 10.90 0.89 1.14
C LEU A 145 10.63 1.67 2.43
N ARG A 146 11.08 2.93 2.53
CA ARG A 146 10.78 3.77 3.71
C ARG A 146 9.29 4.04 3.84
N ASP A 147 8.62 4.33 2.73
CA ASP A 147 7.21 4.63 2.71
C ASP A 147 6.36 3.39 3.03
N LEU A 148 6.64 2.26 2.41
CA LEU A 148 5.97 0.99 2.73
C LEU A 148 6.17 0.57 4.21
N ARG A 149 7.37 0.78 4.77
CA ARG A 149 7.62 0.55 6.21
C ARG A 149 6.82 1.50 7.09
N ALA A 150 6.66 2.76 6.68
CA ALA A 150 5.84 3.73 7.40
C ALA A 150 4.35 3.32 7.39
N ASP A 151 3.87 2.74 6.29
CA ASP A 151 2.51 2.21 6.19
C ASP A 151 2.31 0.98 7.08
N VAL A 152 3.22 0.01 7.03
CA VAL A 152 3.22 -1.14 7.96
C VAL A 152 3.26 -0.65 9.41
N GLY A 153 4.05 0.38 9.70
CA GLY A 153 4.07 1.01 11.02
C GLY A 153 2.75 1.70 11.37
N ARG A 154 2.09 2.33 10.40
CA ARG A 154 0.75 2.94 10.57
C ARG A 154 -0.35 1.90 10.78
N VAL A 155 -0.33 0.82 9.99
CA VAL A 155 -1.26 -0.31 10.15
C VAL A 155 -1.04 -0.98 11.52
N ARG A 156 0.20 -1.29 11.89
CA ARG A 156 0.51 -1.85 13.22
C ARG A 156 0.18 -0.89 14.38
N ARG A 157 0.22 0.44 14.16
CA ARG A 157 -0.21 1.43 15.15
C ARG A 157 -1.72 1.58 15.21
N ARG A 158 -2.44 1.32 14.09
CA ARG A 158 -3.91 1.29 14.02
C ARG A 158 -4.49 -0.02 14.56
N GLU A 159 -3.74 -1.13 14.52
CA GLU A 159 -4.09 -2.39 15.16
C GLU A 159 -3.66 -2.40 16.63
N GLY A 160 -3.98 -1.35 17.35
CA GLY A 160 -3.92 -1.35 18.81
C GLY A 160 -4.98 -2.27 19.39
N PRO A 161 -4.80 -2.80 20.59
CA PRO A 161 -5.80 -3.64 21.24
C PRO A 161 -7.19 -2.97 21.36
N LEU A 162 -7.28 -1.66 21.12
CA LEU A 162 -8.52 -0.89 21.16
C LEU A 162 -9.19 -0.72 19.78
N ASP A 163 -8.49 -0.98 18.68
CA ASP A 163 -9.00 -0.74 17.32
C ASP A 163 -10.09 -1.73 16.89
N VAL A 164 -10.26 -2.81 17.65
CA VAL A 164 -11.36 -3.77 17.48
C VAL A 164 -12.70 -3.24 18.00
N LEU A 165 -12.69 -2.10 18.70
CA LEU A 165 -13.89 -1.49 19.27
C LEU A 165 -14.57 -0.58 18.25
N THR A 166 -15.89 -0.60 18.24
CA THR A 166 -16.68 0.38 17.50
C THR A 166 -16.63 1.76 18.17
N PRO A 167 -16.93 2.87 17.48
CA PRO A 167 -16.98 4.20 18.09
C PRO A 167 -17.81 4.24 19.39
N ARG A 168 -18.95 3.56 19.40
CA ARG A 168 -19.84 3.52 20.58
C ARG A 168 -19.27 2.70 21.74
N GLU A 169 -18.51 1.64 21.46
CA GLU A 169 -17.79 0.88 22.47
C GLU A 169 -16.59 1.69 23.04
N HIS A 170 -15.97 2.56 22.21
CA HIS A 170 -14.96 3.50 22.68
C HIS A 170 -15.55 4.54 23.65
N ASP A 171 -16.72 5.12 23.33
CA ASP A 171 -17.42 6.05 24.22
C ASP A 171 -17.66 5.41 25.60
N VAL A 172 -18.22 4.19 25.60
CA VAL A 172 -18.47 3.43 26.81
C VAL A 172 -17.18 3.13 27.59
N LEU A 173 -16.10 2.72 26.91
CA LEU A 173 -14.81 2.46 27.54
C LEU A 173 -14.21 3.74 28.15
N THR A 174 -14.40 4.89 27.51
CA THR A 174 -13.97 6.21 28.00
C THR A 174 -14.66 6.55 29.33
N CYS A 175 -15.99 6.45 29.39
CA CYS A 175 -16.72 6.68 30.62
C CYS A 175 -16.31 5.70 31.75
N LEU A 176 -16.07 4.43 31.39
CA LEU A 176 -15.55 3.45 32.35
C LEU A 176 -14.15 3.81 32.88
N ALA A 177 -13.28 4.35 32.01
CA ALA A 177 -11.94 4.80 32.40
C ALA A 177 -11.96 6.01 33.31
N GLN A 178 -12.98 6.89 33.17
CA GLN A 178 -13.24 8.03 34.05
C GLN A 178 -13.84 7.65 35.42
N GLY A 179 -14.17 6.38 35.60
CA GLY A 179 -14.72 5.91 36.87
C GLY A 179 -16.25 5.82 36.90
N SER A 180 -16.96 6.24 35.86
CA SER A 180 -18.44 6.26 35.81
C SER A 180 -19.04 4.87 36.00
N CYS A 181 -20.03 4.72 36.88
CA CYS A 181 -20.77 3.47 37.00
C CYS A 181 -21.70 3.25 35.77
N PRO A 182 -22.17 2.02 35.50
CA PRO A 182 -23.02 1.74 34.33
C PRO A 182 -24.28 2.60 34.22
N ALA A 183 -24.85 3.06 35.34
CA ALA A 183 -26.00 3.96 35.37
C ALA A 183 -25.61 5.35 34.88
N GLN A 184 -24.49 5.89 35.35
CA GLN A 184 -23.94 7.18 34.89
C GLN A 184 -23.57 7.13 33.39
N VAL A 185 -22.95 6.04 32.92
CA VAL A 185 -22.67 5.85 31.49
C VAL A 185 -23.95 5.85 30.67
N ALA A 186 -25.04 5.29 31.19
CA ALA A 186 -26.35 5.29 30.53
C ALA A 186 -26.90 6.72 30.38
N ASP A 187 -26.82 7.51 31.45
CA ASP A 187 -27.25 8.90 31.45
C ASP A 187 -26.38 9.77 30.52
N ASP A 188 -25.05 9.68 30.64
CA ASP A 188 -24.07 10.46 29.85
C ASP A 188 -24.19 10.21 28.34
N LEU A 189 -24.47 8.97 27.97
CA LEU A 189 -24.49 8.54 26.56
C LEU A 189 -25.93 8.42 25.98
N GLY A 190 -26.96 8.77 26.77
CA GLY A 190 -28.38 8.71 26.36
C GLY A 190 -28.83 7.28 26.01
N MET A 191 -28.39 6.27 26.78
CA MET A 191 -28.71 4.86 26.55
C MET A 191 -29.44 4.24 27.73
N SER A 192 -30.08 3.07 27.52
CA SER A 192 -30.59 2.29 28.65
C SER A 192 -29.45 1.57 29.38
N ALA A 193 -29.59 1.37 30.70
CA ALA A 193 -28.63 0.62 31.50
C ALA A 193 -28.36 -0.80 30.96
N ASN A 194 -29.37 -1.42 30.35
CA ASN A 194 -29.24 -2.73 29.72
C ASN A 194 -28.39 -2.70 28.45
N THR A 195 -28.53 -1.62 27.65
CA THR A 195 -27.70 -1.36 26.47
C THR A 195 -26.24 -1.17 26.85
N VAL A 196 -25.97 -0.38 27.91
CA VAL A 196 -24.61 -0.18 28.43
C VAL A 196 -24.00 -1.51 28.86
N ARG A 197 -24.74 -2.35 29.60
CA ARG A 197 -24.26 -3.68 30.02
C ARG A 197 -23.90 -4.55 28.80
N THR A 198 -24.71 -4.50 27.75
CA THR A 198 -24.44 -5.22 26.50
C THR A 198 -23.15 -4.74 25.83
N HIS A 199 -22.91 -3.42 25.78
CA HIS A 199 -21.67 -2.88 25.24
C HIS A 199 -20.46 -3.28 26.09
N ILE A 200 -20.55 -3.22 27.43
CA ILE A 200 -19.48 -3.66 28.33
C ILE A 200 -19.08 -5.11 28.07
N ASN A 201 -20.06 -6.01 27.94
CA ASN A 201 -19.79 -7.42 27.63
C ASN A 201 -19.11 -7.60 26.26
N LYS A 202 -19.55 -6.85 25.23
CA LYS A 202 -18.92 -6.85 23.91
C LYS A 202 -17.49 -6.33 23.97
N ILE A 203 -17.24 -5.26 24.71
CA ILE A 203 -15.88 -4.69 24.93
C ILE A 203 -15.00 -5.77 25.58
N PHE A 204 -15.44 -6.40 26.66
CA PHE A 204 -14.66 -7.42 27.34
C PHE A 204 -14.33 -8.61 26.43
N THR A 205 -15.31 -9.09 25.65
CA THR A 205 -15.10 -10.17 24.69
C THR A 205 -14.10 -9.76 23.59
N LYS A 206 -14.24 -8.56 23.03
CA LYS A 206 -13.35 -8.07 21.95
C LYS A 206 -11.93 -7.82 22.42
N LEU A 207 -11.76 -7.33 23.65
CA LEU A 207 -10.45 -7.07 24.25
C LEU A 207 -9.82 -8.29 24.92
N GLY A 208 -10.57 -9.41 25.06
CA GLY A 208 -10.10 -10.61 25.75
C GLY A 208 -9.87 -10.38 27.26
N VAL A 209 -10.67 -9.50 27.89
CA VAL A 209 -10.56 -9.15 29.31
C VAL A 209 -11.81 -9.60 30.08
N HIS A 210 -11.67 -9.81 31.38
CA HIS A 210 -12.73 -10.35 32.23
C HIS A 210 -13.22 -9.36 33.29
N SER A 211 -12.57 -8.17 33.37
CA SER A 211 -12.94 -7.16 34.35
C SER A 211 -12.80 -5.75 33.79
N ARG A 212 -13.54 -4.81 34.40
CA ARG A 212 -13.41 -3.38 34.09
C ARG A 212 -11.97 -2.88 34.32
N LEU A 213 -11.33 -3.32 35.40
CA LEU A 213 -9.98 -2.90 35.73
C LEU A 213 -8.98 -3.33 34.66
N GLU A 214 -9.11 -4.54 34.15
CA GLU A 214 -8.30 -5.04 33.04
C GLU A 214 -8.53 -4.24 31.75
N ALA A 215 -9.78 -3.92 31.40
CA ALA A 215 -10.10 -3.11 30.22
C ALA A 215 -9.47 -1.71 30.31
N VAL A 216 -9.57 -1.04 31.46
CA VAL A 216 -8.97 0.27 31.70
C VAL A 216 -7.44 0.19 31.72
N ALA A 217 -6.85 -0.83 32.32
CA ALA A 217 -5.40 -1.03 32.33
C ALA A 217 -4.85 -1.27 30.91
N LEU A 218 -5.57 -2.02 30.09
CA LEU A 218 -5.22 -2.26 28.68
C LEU A 218 -5.31 -0.96 27.87
N ALA A 219 -6.35 -0.14 28.08
CA ALA A 219 -6.50 1.17 27.46
C ALA A 219 -5.33 2.11 27.84
N ARG A 220 -4.95 2.19 29.12
CA ARG A 220 -3.79 2.96 29.59
C ARG A 220 -2.46 2.44 29.04
N GLY A 221 -2.32 1.13 28.92
CA GLY A 221 -1.12 0.50 28.33
C GLY A 221 -0.96 0.81 26.83
N ALA A 222 -2.06 0.95 26.10
CA ALA A 222 -2.06 1.37 24.70
C ALA A 222 -1.58 2.83 24.55
N LEU A 223 -2.00 3.73 25.41
CA LEU A 223 -1.54 5.12 25.47
C LEU A 223 -0.02 5.24 25.69
N ARG A 224 0.53 4.49 26.64
CA ARG A 224 1.98 4.52 26.95
C ARG A 224 2.87 4.01 25.80
N ARG A 225 2.33 3.17 24.92
CA ARG A 225 3.03 2.66 23.72
C ARG A 225 2.91 3.57 22.51
N GLY A 226 2.32 4.77 22.64
CA GLY A 226 2.11 5.72 21.55
C GLY A 226 1.04 5.27 20.54
N GLN A 227 0.22 4.30 20.92
CA GLN A 227 -1.00 3.95 20.21
C GLN A 227 -2.07 4.90 20.73
N SER A 228 -2.30 6.01 20.01
CA SER A 228 -3.33 6.97 20.41
C SER A 228 -4.70 6.31 20.31
N PRO A 229 -5.42 6.18 21.44
CA PRO A 229 -6.86 5.97 21.36
C PRO A 229 -7.51 7.18 20.68
N PRO A 230 -8.75 7.09 20.23
CA PRO A 230 -9.51 8.27 19.79
C PRO A 230 -9.35 9.39 20.82
N THR A 231 -9.28 10.63 20.35
CA THR A 231 -8.88 11.83 21.12
C THR A 231 -9.53 11.95 22.50
N ASP A 232 -10.76 11.47 22.63
CA ASP A 232 -11.54 11.56 23.87
C ASP A 232 -11.08 10.59 24.96
N VAL A 233 -10.64 9.38 24.59
CA VAL A 233 -10.11 8.40 25.57
C VAL A 233 -8.75 8.83 26.11
N ALA A 234 -7.91 9.46 25.26
CA ALA A 234 -6.61 9.99 25.66
C ALA A 234 -6.75 11.09 26.71
N ALA A 235 -7.65 12.06 26.47
CA ALA A 235 -7.91 13.18 27.37
C ALA A 235 -8.44 12.72 28.73
N ALA A 236 -9.35 11.74 28.73
CA ALA A 236 -9.93 11.20 29.94
C ALA A 236 -8.92 10.46 30.84
N LEU A 237 -7.97 9.73 30.24
CA LEU A 237 -6.95 8.98 30.98
C LEU A 237 -5.86 9.88 31.55
N LEU A 238 -5.48 10.95 30.82
CA LEU A 238 -4.49 11.94 31.29
C LEU A 238 -5.03 12.82 32.43
N ALA A 239 -6.33 13.13 32.44
CA ALA A 239 -6.95 13.90 33.50
C ALA A 239 -6.90 13.21 34.89
N GLN A 240 -6.91 11.88 34.94
CA GLN A 240 -6.82 11.11 36.19
C GLN A 240 -5.41 11.02 36.77
N GLU A 241 -4.36 11.07 35.94
CA GLU A 241 -2.98 11.07 36.44
C GLU A 241 -2.63 12.42 37.13
N SER A 242 -3.27 13.52 36.70
CA SER A 242 -3.07 14.85 37.31
C SER A 242 -3.73 14.98 38.68
N THR A 243 -4.81 14.23 38.94
CA THR A 243 -5.51 14.27 40.25
C THR A 243 -4.90 13.34 41.30
N ALA A 244 -4.15 12.32 40.90
CA ALA A 244 -3.50 11.38 41.82
C ALA A 244 -2.18 11.92 42.43
N SER A 245 -1.62 13.03 41.88
CA SER A 245 -0.38 13.65 42.37
C SER A 245 -0.59 14.76 43.39
N VAL A 246 -1.82 15.03 43.81
CA VAL A 246 -2.14 16.09 44.77
C VAL A 246 -2.92 15.51 45.95
N GLN A 247 -2.27 14.68 46.74
CA GLN A 247 -2.62 14.51 48.16
C GLN A 247 -1.33 14.36 48.99
N PRO A 248 -1.18 15.16 50.03
CA PRO A 248 0.02 15.18 50.87
C PRO A 248 0.19 13.94 51.73
#